data_63a7b0663b3d20d98b15b0fbb17ffc42
#
_entry.id   63a7b0663b3d20d98b15b0fbb17ffc42
#
_cell.length_a   1.000
_cell.length_b   1.000
_cell.length_c   1.000
_cell.angle_alpha   90.00
_cell.angle_beta   90.00
_cell.angle_gamma   90.00
#
_symmetry.space_group_name_H-M   'P 1'
#
loop_
_entity.id
_entity.type
_entity.pdbx_description
1 polymer ?
#
loop_
_entity_poly.entity_id
_entity_poly.type
_entity_poly.pdbx_seq_one_letter_code
_entity_poly.pdbx_strand_id
1 'polypeptide(L)'
;MVHGTSHHLGMDVHDCAKARREMYLDAELVPGMVFTIEPGLYFKENDLLVPEELRGIGVRIEDDVLVTEDGVENLSIALPRRAEEIEAWMATLKP
;
A
#
# COMPACT_ATOMS: atom_id res chain seq x y z
N MET A 1 10.91 1.24 7.55
CA MET A 1 9.75 0.44 7.12
C MET A 1 10.16 -1.03 7.01
N VAL A 2 9.30 -1.95 7.42
CA VAL A 2 9.62 -3.37 7.54
C VAL A 2 9.19 -4.23 6.36
N HIS A 3 8.61 -3.64 5.32
CA HIS A 3 8.19 -4.33 4.11
C HIS A 3 8.47 -3.48 2.86
N GLY A 4 8.39 -4.08 1.67
CA GLY A 4 8.43 -3.35 0.42
C GLY A 4 7.20 -2.43 0.27
N THR A 5 7.32 -1.41 -0.57
CA THR A 5 6.26 -0.41 -0.76
C THR A 5 5.37 -0.68 -1.96
N SER A 6 5.71 -1.68 -2.77
CA SER A 6 4.99 -1.98 -4.02
C SER A 6 5.29 -3.39 -4.47
N HIS A 7 4.30 -4.03 -5.06
CA HIS A 7 4.47 -5.31 -5.77
C HIS A 7 3.39 -5.45 -6.84
N HIS A 8 3.65 -6.31 -7.83
CA HIS A 8 2.64 -6.62 -8.83
C HIS A 8 1.49 -7.41 -8.25
N LEU A 9 0.30 -7.19 -8.79
CA LEU A 9 -0.91 -7.97 -8.55
C LEU A 9 -1.28 -8.72 -9.83
N GLY A 10 -1.65 -9.97 -9.69
CA GLY A 10 -2.07 -10.81 -10.81
C GLY A 10 -2.87 -12.00 -10.29
N MET A 11 -2.59 -13.20 -10.80
CA MET A 11 -3.21 -14.42 -10.29
C MET A 11 -2.83 -14.67 -8.83
N ASP A 12 -1.63 -14.22 -8.44
CA ASP A 12 -1.17 -14.25 -7.07
C ASP A 12 -1.13 -12.83 -6.49
N VAL A 13 -1.35 -12.71 -5.18
CA VAL A 13 -1.30 -11.41 -4.49
C VAL A 13 0.09 -10.77 -4.60
N HIS A 14 1.14 -11.56 -4.53
CA HIS A 14 2.52 -11.14 -4.81
C HIS A 14 2.95 -11.76 -6.13
N ASP A 15 2.44 -11.23 -7.22
CA ASP A 15 2.60 -11.83 -8.54
C ASP A 15 4.01 -11.60 -9.11
N CYS A 16 4.44 -12.52 -9.96
CA CYS A 16 5.73 -12.47 -10.68
C CYS A 16 6.97 -12.32 -9.77
N ALA A 17 6.89 -12.78 -8.52
CA ALA A 17 8.00 -12.69 -7.56
C ALA A 17 9.29 -13.39 -8.04
N LYS A 18 9.18 -14.32 -9.01
CA LYS A 18 10.30 -15.07 -9.59
C LYS A 18 10.71 -14.57 -10.97
N ALA A 19 10.12 -13.48 -11.44
CA ALA A 19 10.49 -12.89 -12.71
C ALA A 19 11.94 -12.38 -12.66
N ARG A 20 12.58 -12.31 -13.82
CA ARG A 20 13.90 -11.70 -13.89
C ARG A 20 13.83 -10.25 -13.43
N ARG A 21 14.95 -9.77 -12.90
CA ARG A 21 15.05 -8.41 -12.37
C ARG A 21 14.59 -7.34 -13.38
N GLU A 22 15.00 -7.46 -14.62
CA GLU A 22 14.62 -6.53 -15.69
C GLU A 22 13.13 -6.59 -16.05
N MET A 23 12.45 -7.67 -15.67
CA MET A 23 11.01 -7.84 -15.88
C MET A 23 10.17 -7.45 -14.65
N TYR A 24 10.81 -7.18 -13.54
CA TYR A 24 10.15 -6.86 -12.28
C TYR A 24 10.71 -5.58 -11.65
N LEU A 25 11.93 -5.64 -11.09
CA LEU A 25 12.50 -4.51 -10.37
C LEU A 25 12.94 -3.35 -11.27
N ASP A 26 13.48 -3.68 -12.44
CA ASP A 26 14.02 -2.70 -13.38
C ASP A 26 13.15 -2.56 -14.64
N ALA A 27 11.94 -3.11 -14.62
CA ALA A 27 11.03 -3.05 -15.77
C ALA A 27 10.42 -1.65 -15.92
N GLU A 28 10.16 -1.27 -17.16
CA GLU A 28 9.34 -0.09 -17.44
C GLU A 28 7.87 -0.39 -17.12
N LEU A 29 7.17 0.63 -16.62
CA LEU A 29 5.73 0.54 -16.42
C LEU A 29 5.03 0.62 -17.78
N VAL A 30 4.24 -0.39 -18.09
CA VAL A 30 3.48 -0.43 -19.34
C VAL A 30 1.98 -0.52 -19.03
N PRO A 31 1.12 0.03 -19.92
CA PRO A 31 -0.33 -0.07 -19.76
C PRO A 31 -0.80 -1.51 -19.53
N GLY A 32 -1.72 -1.69 -18.61
CA GLY A 32 -2.24 -2.99 -18.21
C GLY A 32 -1.59 -3.59 -16.98
N MET A 33 -0.45 -3.07 -16.53
CA MET A 33 0.14 -3.50 -15.27
C MET A 33 -0.70 -3.05 -14.09
N VAL A 34 -0.86 -3.92 -13.10
CA VAL A 34 -1.52 -3.61 -11.83
C VAL A 34 -0.53 -3.86 -10.70
N PHE A 35 -0.38 -2.89 -9.83
CA PHE A 35 0.53 -3.03 -8.68
C PHE A 35 0.03 -2.23 -7.48
N THR A 36 0.57 -2.56 -6.31
CA THR A 36 0.26 -1.86 -5.07
C THR A 36 1.17 -0.67 -4.85
N ILE A 37 0.67 0.32 -4.12
CA ILE A 37 1.48 1.38 -3.51
C ILE A 37 1.09 1.39 -2.04
N GLU A 38 1.99 0.94 -1.16
CA GLU A 38 1.63 0.61 0.22
C GLU A 38 2.68 1.05 1.26
N PRO A 39 3.02 2.33 1.30
CA PRO A 39 3.92 2.83 2.34
C PRO A 39 3.31 2.69 3.73
N GLY A 40 4.15 2.51 4.72
CA GLY A 40 3.71 2.40 6.11
C GLY A 40 4.71 2.95 7.11
N LEU A 41 4.21 3.34 8.26
CA LEU A 41 4.99 3.73 9.41
C LEU A 41 4.68 2.77 10.56
N TYR A 42 5.72 2.24 11.18
CA TYR A 42 5.58 1.25 12.25
C TYR A 42 6.48 1.63 13.42
N PHE A 43 5.88 1.86 14.57
CA PHE A 43 6.58 2.21 15.79
C PHE A 43 6.68 0.99 16.68
N LYS A 44 7.88 0.37 16.70
CA LYS A 44 8.10 -0.84 17.49
C LYS A 44 8.05 -0.54 18.98
N GLU A 45 7.55 -1.49 19.76
CA GLU A 45 7.42 -1.35 21.21
C GLU A 45 8.74 -1.09 21.91
N ASN A 46 9.84 -1.62 21.37
CA ASN A 46 11.18 -1.50 21.92
C ASN A 46 12.02 -0.37 21.31
N ASP A 47 11.43 0.50 20.49
CA ASP A 47 12.15 1.62 19.89
C ASP A 47 12.19 2.80 20.85
N LEU A 48 13.35 3.02 21.44
CA LEU A 48 13.57 4.08 22.43
C LEU A 48 13.60 5.49 21.83
N LEU A 49 13.67 5.62 20.49
CA LEU A 49 13.65 6.90 19.80
C LEU A 49 12.21 7.38 19.57
N VAL A 50 11.23 6.52 19.77
CA VAL A 50 9.81 6.83 19.61
C VAL A 50 9.18 7.16 20.97
N PRO A 51 8.36 8.23 21.08
CA PRO A 51 7.61 8.48 22.29
C PRO A 51 6.85 7.24 22.76
N GLU A 52 6.85 6.97 24.06
CA GLU A 52 6.29 5.74 24.62
C GLU A 52 4.83 5.52 24.22
N GLU A 53 4.04 6.58 24.18
CA GLU A 53 2.62 6.53 23.84
C GLU A 53 2.33 6.12 22.38
N LEU A 54 3.34 6.20 21.51
CA LEU A 54 3.22 5.83 20.09
C LEU A 54 3.77 4.42 19.79
N ARG A 55 4.48 3.81 20.74
CA ARG A 55 5.08 2.49 20.53
C ARG A 55 4.02 1.42 20.34
N GLY A 56 4.28 0.50 19.44
CA GLY A 56 3.34 -0.56 19.11
C GLY A 56 2.26 -0.17 18.08
N ILE A 57 2.29 1.07 17.58
CA ILE A 57 1.35 1.55 16.57
C ILE A 57 1.95 1.41 15.18
N GLY A 58 1.19 0.86 14.24
CA GLY A 58 1.56 0.79 12.85
C GLY A 58 0.41 1.23 11.95
N VAL A 59 0.74 1.95 10.88
CA VAL A 59 -0.24 2.38 9.89
C VAL A 59 0.34 2.12 8.50
N ARG A 60 -0.43 1.44 7.67
CA ARG A 60 -0.19 1.26 6.23
C ARG A 60 -1.35 1.88 5.48
N ILE A 61 -1.05 2.65 4.45
CA ILE A 61 -2.05 3.11 3.49
C ILE A 61 -1.70 2.47 2.17
N GLU A 62 -2.61 1.67 1.63
CA GLU A 62 -2.39 0.92 0.41
C GLU A 62 -3.44 1.28 -0.62
N ASP A 63 -2.96 1.58 -1.82
CA ASP A 63 -3.79 1.71 -3.01
C ASP A 63 -3.32 0.71 -4.06
N ASP A 64 -4.27 0.20 -4.85
CA ASP A 64 -4.00 -0.64 -5.99
C ASP A 64 -4.21 0.17 -7.26
N VAL A 65 -3.22 0.19 -8.13
CA VAL A 65 -3.22 1.04 -9.30
C VAL A 65 -3.07 0.24 -10.59
N LEU A 66 -3.79 0.69 -11.62
CA LEU A 66 -3.68 0.20 -12.99
C LEU A 66 -2.91 1.22 -13.81
N VAL A 67 -1.86 0.78 -14.50
CA VAL A 67 -1.14 1.63 -15.44
C VAL A 67 -1.98 1.80 -16.70
N THR A 68 -2.18 3.05 -17.12
CA THR A 68 -2.92 3.41 -18.33
C THR A 68 -1.98 4.06 -19.36
N GLU A 69 -2.50 4.34 -20.56
CA GLU A 69 -1.71 5.05 -21.59
C GLU A 69 -1.22 6.42 -21.12
N ASP A 70 -2.02 7.10 -20.27
CA ASP A 70 -1.76 8.48 -19.85
C ASP A 70 -1.23 8.60 -18.41
N GLY A 71 -1.14 7.51 -17.67
CA GLY A 71 -0.73 7.56 -16.28
C GLY A 71 -1.19 6.34 -15.50
N VAL A 72 -1.92 6.55 -14.41
CA VAL A 72 -2.45 5.49 -13.58
C VAL A 72 -3.90 5.75 -13.20
N GLU A 73 -4.66 4.67 -13.04
CA GLU A 73 -5.99 4.68 -12.43
C GLU A 73 -5.89 4.06 -11.04
N ASN A 74 -6.34 4.77 -10.02
CA ASN A 74 -6.39 4.24 -8.66
C ASN A 74 -7.69 3.44 -8.48
N LEU A 75 -7.56 2.12 -8.41
CA LEU A 75 -8.70 1.21 -8.29
C LEU A 75 -9.35 1.27 -6.91
N SER A 76 -8.63 1.73 -5.90
CA SER A 76 -9.12 1.83 -4.52
C SER A 76 -9.53 3.26 -4.12
N ILE A 77 -9.70 4.17 -5.08
CA ILE A 77 -9.96 5.58 -4.81
C ILE A 77 -11.22 5.82 -3.96
N ALA A 78 -12.20 4.93 -4.04
CA ALA A 78 -13.46 5.05 -3.29
C ALA A 78 -13.30 4.75 -1.79
N LEU A 79 -12.19 4.13 -1.38
CA LEU A 79 -11.95 3.82 0.02
C LEU A 79 -11.44 5.05 0.76
N PRO A 80 -11.92 5.33 1.97
CA PRO A 80 -11.39 6.41 2.79
C PRO A 80 -9.95 6.10 3.21
N ARG A 81 -9.10 7.12 3.28
CA ARG A 81 -7.70 6.95 3.68
C ARG A 81 -7.21 7.98 4.69
N ARG A 82 -7.87 9.12 4.80
CA ARG A 82 -7.55 10.10 5.84
C ARG A 82 -8.16 9.68 7.18
N ALA A 83 -7.52 10.03 8.28
CA ALA A 83 -7.97 9.64 9.61
C ALA A 83 -9.43 10.04 9.87
N GLU A 84 -9.79 11.29 9.60
CA GLU A 84 -11.14 11.78 9.80
C GLU A 84 -12.18 11.10 8.91
N GLU A 85 -11.80 10.72 7.69
CA GLU A 85 -12.68 9.99 6.77
C GLU A 85 -12.91 8.56 7.25
N ILE A 86 -11.86 7.90 7.73
CA ILE A 86 -11.95 6.54 8.28
C ILE A 86 -12.80 6.52 9.54
N GLU A 87 -12.60 7.48 10.44
CA GLU A 87 -13.40 7.60 11.67
C GLU A 87 -14.88 7.80 11.35
N ALA A 88 -15.19 8.68 10.39
CA ALA A 88 -16.55 8.93 9.96
C ALA A 88 -17.19 7.68 9.34
N TRP A 89 -16.45 6.97 8.49
CA TRP A 89 -16.92 5.73 7.89
C TRP A 89 -17.16 4.64 8.94
N MET A 90 -16.23 4.45 9.84
CA MET A 90 -16.37 3.47 10.93
C MET A 90 -17.58 3.77 11.80
N ALA A 91 -17.89 5.04 12.05
CA ALA A 91 -19.07 5.42 12.82
C ALA A 91 -20.39 4.98 12.16
N THR A 92 -20.42 4.88 10.81
CA THR A 92 -21.61 4.41 10.09
C THR A 92 -21.81 2.89 10.21
N LEU A 93 -20.78 2.15 10.57
CA LEU A 93 -20.80 0.68 10.66
C LEU A 93 -21.22 0.17 12.04
N LYS A 94 -21.29 1.06 13.02
CA LYS A 94 -21.73 0.67 14.38
C LYS A 94 -23.24 0.47 14.41
N PRO A 95 -23.73 -0.59 15.06
CA PRO A 95 -25.16 -0.83 15.23
C PRO A 95 -25.81 0.21 16.12
#